data_0ab0a9791613731f2f5331b40970a8f7
#
_entry.id   0ab0a9791613731f2f5331b40970a8f7
#
_cell.length_a   1.000
_cell.length_b   1.000
_cell.length_c   1.000
_cell.angle_alpha   90.00
_cell.angle_beta   90.00
_cell.angle_gamma   90.00
#
_symmetry.space_group_name_H-M   'P 1'
#
loop_
_entity.id
_entity.type
_entity.pdbx_description
1 polymer ?
#
loop_
_entity_poly.entity_id
_entity_poly.type
_entity_poly.pdbx_seq_one_letter_code
_entity_poly.pdbx_strand_id
1 'polypeptide(L)'
;MTRALALALLLAGGCGDDPIVGQRCRIADGAGNPAEVIVASPSLDCVSRTCLHMPGSDDLCTAACSSDADCEEVAGSPCRSGFTCAVPVVVGPFACQTMCVCRDDLDGPPALPEVCR
;
A
#
# COMPACT_ATOMS: atom_id res chain seq x y z
N MET A 1 -3.88 -47.16 36.18
CA MET A 1 -3.89 -46.97 34.70
C MET A 1 -4.40 -45.60 34.40
N THR A 2 -3.54 -44.65 34.36
CA THR A 2 -3.87 -43.24 34.15
C THR A 2 -3.49 -42.87 32.71
N ARG A 3 -4.47 -42.71 31.86
CA ARG A 3 -4.28 -42.20 30.52
C ARG A 3 -4.24 -40.67 30.58
N ALA A 4 -3.06 -40.11 30.50
CA ALA A 4 -2.87 -38.69 30.31
C ALA A 4 -3.22 -38.36 28.85
N LEU A 5 -4.37 -37.75 28.61
CA LEU A 5 -4.66 -37.09 27.34
C LEU A 5 -3.90 -35.78 27.34
N ALA A 6 -2.80 -35.77 26.63
CA ALA A 6 -2.13 -34.52 26.26
C ALA A 6 -2.98 -33.82 25.23
N LEU A 7 -3.77 -32.85 25.65
CA LEU A 7 -4.47 -31.94 24.78
C LEU A 7 -3.44 -30.94 24.25
N ALA A 8 -2.87 -31.23 23.09
CA ALA A 8 -2.06 -30.27 22.40
C ALA A 8 -2.96 -29.16 21.86
N LEU A 9 -3.08 -28.06 22.60
CA LEU A 9 -3.64 -26.82 22.06
C LEU A 9 -2.69 -26.30 21.00
N LEU A 10 -2.98 -26.61 19.77
CA LEU A 10 -2.46 -25.89 18.61
C LEU A 10 -3.06 -24.50 18.64
N LEU A 11 -2.39 -23.58 19.32
CA LEU A 11 -2.59 -22.17 19.12
C LEU A 11 -2.04 -21.84 17.74
N ALA A 12 -2.86 -22.02 16.72
CA ALA A 12 -2.63 -21.41 15.43
C ALA A 12 -2.82 -19.89 15.62
N GLY A 13 -1.82 -19.23 16.16
CA GLY A 13 -1.74 -17.79 16.17
C GLY A 13 -1.45 -17.30 14.77
N GLY A 14 -2.48 -17.30 13.91
CA GLY A 14 -2.43 -16.66 12.62
C GLY A 14 -2.53 -15.15 12.81
N CYS A 15 -1.43 -14.48 13.16
CA CYS A 15 -1.25 -13.07 12.90
C CYS A 15 -0.87 -12.92 11.43
N GLY A 16 -1.78 -13.28 10.52
CA GLY A 16 -1.71 -12.82 9.16
C GLY A 16 -2.13 -11.36 9.18
N ASP A 17 -1.23 -10.44 8.83
CA ASP A 17 -1.62 -9.07 8.58
C ASP A 17 -2.62 -9.09 7.43
N ASP A 18 -3.85 -8.61 7.69
CA ASP A 18 -4.84 -8.47 6.64
C ASP A 18 -4.31 -7.50 5.59
N PRO A 19 -4.57 -7.75 4.29
CA PRO A 19 -4.20 -6.82 3.24
C PRO A 19 -4.79 -5.44 3.52
N ILE A 20 -4.01 -4.38 3.35
CA ILE A 20 -4.42 -3.00 3.62
C ILE A 20 -4.27 -2.07 2.42
N VAL A 21 -3.65 -2.54 1.37
CA VAL A 21 -3.36 -1.77 0.15
C VAL A 21 -4.47 -1.93 -0.87
N GLY A 22 -4.84 -0.84 -1.54
CA GLY A 22 -5.79 -0.86 -2.64
C GLY A 22 -7.24 -0.59 -2.26
N GLN A 23 -7.54 -0.34 -0.99
CA GLN A 23 -8.85 0.15 -0.59
C GLN A 23 -9.02 1.59 -1.08
N ARG A 24 -10.21 1.93 -1.57
CA ARG A 24 -10.50 3.31 -1.96
C ARG A 24 -10.45 4.24 -0.77
N CYS A 25 -9.85 5.40 -0.98
CA CYS A 25 -9.75 6.45 0.03
C CYS A 25 -10.10 7.80 -0.60
N ARG A 26 -10.24 8.81 0.23
CA ARG A 26 -10.57 10.16 -0.21
C ARG A 26 -9.46 11.11 0.20
N ILE A 27 -8.99 11.90 -0.77
CA ILE A 27 -8.09 13.01 -0.53
C ILE A 27 -8.92 14.30 -0.53
N ALA A 28 -8.69 15.15 0.47
CA ALA A 28 -9.41 16.40 0.60
C ALA A 28 -9.16 17.32 -0.60
N ASP A 29 -10.21 18.04 -1.03
CA ASP A 29 -10.10 19.05 -2.06
C ASP A 29 -9.07 20.10 -1.66
N GLY A 30 -8.18 20.46 -2.59
CA GLY A 30 -7.11 21.44 -2.33
C GLY A 30 -5.87 20.90 -1.64
N ALA A 31 -5.78 19.59 -1.41
CA ALA A 31 -4.58 18.95 -0.84
C ALA A 31 -3.38 18.95 -1.81
N GLY A 32 -3.62 19.19 -3.09
CA GLY A 32 -2.59 19.25 -4.12
C GLY A 32 -3.20 19.37 -5.52
N ASN A 33 -2.34 19.38 -6.54
CA ASN A 33 -2.77 19.40 -7.92
C ASN A 33 -3.14 17.98 -8.38
N PRO A 34 -4.39 17.71 -8.80
CA PRO A 34 -4.80 16.36 -9.22
C PRO A 34 -4.11 15.87 -10.49
N ALA A 35 -3.43 16.74 -11.24
CA ALA A 35 -2.58 16.34 -12.36
C ALA A 35 -1.21 15.79 -11.91
N GLU A 36 -0.91 15.85 -10.63
CA GLU A 36 0.32 15.35 -10.03
C GLU A 36 0.02 14.22 -9.04
N VAL A 37 1.04 13.50 -8.65
CA VAL A 37 0.92 12.49 -7.59
C VAL A 37 0.75 13.20 -6.25
N ILE A 38 -0.22 12.77 -5.44
CA ILE A 38 -0.46 13.29 -4.11
C ILE A 38 -0.38 12.14 -3.10
N VAL A 39 0.40 12.34 -2.05
CA VAL A 39 0.43 11.44 -0.88
C VAL A 39 -0.23 12.17 0.29
N ALA A 40 -1.37 11.68 0.71
CA ALA A 40 -2.12 12.25 1.84
C ALA A 40 -1.96 11.39 3.10
N SER A 41 -1.40 12.00 4.14
CA SER A 41 -1.24 11.37 5.45
C SER A 41 -1.35 12.45 6.54
N PRO A 42 -2.14 12.22 7.60
CA PRO A 42 -2.93 11.02 7.86
C PRO A 42 -4.22 10.97 7.02
N SER A 43 -4.58 9.78 6.55
CA SER A 43 -5.87 9.49 5.94
C SER A 43 -6.64 8.50 6.80
N LEU A 44 -7.81 8.90 7.28
CA LEU A 44 -8.62 8.07 8.18
C LEU A 44 -9.32 6.91 7.47
N ASP A 45 -9.40 6.96 6.16
CA ASP A 45 -10.00 5.89 5.35
C ASP A 45 -9.09 4.67 5.24
N CYS A 46 -7.80 4.83 5.56
CA CYS A 46 -6.78 3.81 5.38
C CYS A 46 -6.25 3.29 6.72
N VAL A 47 -6.13 1.98 6.86
CA VAL A 47 -5.48 1.35 8.01
C VAL A 47 -4.03 1.83 8.15
N SER A 48 -3.34 1.96 7.03
CA SER A 48 -1.98 2.51 6.94
C SER A 48 -1.89 4.03 7.21
N ARG A 49 -3.03 4.71 7.26
CA ARG A 49 -3.14 6.17 7.38
C ARG A 49 -2.57 6.93 6.16
N THR A 50 -2.38 6.29 5.05
CA THR A 50 -1.82 6.92 3.85
C THR A 50 -2.66 6.61 2.62
N CYS A 51 -3.12 7.66 1.95
CA CYS A 51 -3.89 7.62 0.71
C CYS A 51 -3.04 8.17 -0.43
N LEU A 52 -2.97 7.45 -1.54
CA LEU A 52 -2.17 7.81 -2.72
C LEU A 52 -3.08 8.17 -3.89
N HIS A 53 -2.87 9.34 -4.47
CA HIS A 53 -3.46 9.78 -5.72
C HIS A 53 -2.45 9.64 -6.84
N MET A 54 -2.79 8.86 -7.85
CA MET A 54 -2.07 8.81 -9.12
C MET A 54 -2.93 9.45 -10.19
N PRO A 55 -2.40 10.38 -11.01
CA PRO A 55 -3.19 11.11 -12.01
C PRO A 55 -3.98 10.16 -12.92
N GLY A 56 -5.28 10.43 -13.08
CA GLY A 56 -6.16 9.63 -13.94
C GLY A 56 -6.65 8.32 -13.34
N SER A 57 -6.32 8.02 -12.09
CA SER A 57 -6.70 6.79 -11.40
C SER A 57 -7.48 7.08 -10.12
N ASP A 58 -8.13 6.04 -9.57
CA ASP A 58 -8.77 6.13 -8.27
C ASP A 58 -7.74 6.35 -7.16
N ASP A 59 -8.13 7.10 -6.13
CA ASP A 59 -7.33 7.25 -4.93
C ASP A 59 -7.39 5.97 -4.11
N LEU A 60 -6.24 5.42 -3.78
CA LEU A 60 -6.13 4.13 -3.11
C LEU A 60 -5.22 4.22 -1.88
N CYS A 61 -5.59 3.46 -0.85
CA CYS A 61 -4.73 3.26 0.30
C CYS A 61 -3.41 2.61 -0.12
N THR A 62 -2.32 3.16 0.35
CA THR A 62 -0.98 2.63 0.16
C THR A 62 -0.29 2.37 1.50
N ALA A 63 0.89 1.80 1.45
CA ALA A 63 1.74 1.60 2.61
C ALA A 63 3.20 1.64 2.20
N ALA A 64 4.08 1.98 3.13
CA ALA A 64 5.51 1.85 2.94
C ALA A 64 5.86 0.38 2.68
N CYS A 65 6.84 0.13 1.84
CA CYS A 65 7.25 -1.22 1.47
C CYS A 65 8.76 -1.33 1.31
N SER A 66 9.26 -2.54 1.41
CA SER A 66 10.64 -2.91 1.10
C SER A 66 10.71 -3.79 -0.16
N SER A 67 9.61 -4.49 -0.46
CA SER A 67 9.49 -5.36 -1.63
C SER A 67 8.03 -5.47 -2.05
N ASP A 68 7.77 -6.06 -3.20
CA ASP A 68 6.42 -6.29 -3.70
C ASP A 68 5.58 -7.18 -2.77
N ALA A 69 6.23 -8.06 -2.01
CA ALA A 69 5.55 -8.91 -1.05
C ALA A 69 4.84 -8.12 0.07
N ASP A 70 5.30 -6.92 0.37
CA ASP A 70 4.67 -6.03 1.35
C ASP A 70 3.39 -5.36 0.81
N CYS A 71 3.11 -5.51 -0.47
CA CYS A 71 2.05 -4.81 -1.18
C CYS A 71 0.86 -5.72 -1.52
N GLU A 72 0.51 -6.62 -0.63
CA GLU A 72 -0.68 -7.46 -0.79
C GLU A 72 -1.94 -6.59 -0.80
N GLU A 73 -2.74 -6.72 -1.86
CA GLU A 73 -3.92 -5.89 -2.05
C GLU A 73 -5.19 -6.51 -1.46
N VAL A 74 -6.11 -5.63 -1.04
CA VAL A 74 -7.43 -6.04 -0.55
C VAL A 74 -8.26 -6.64 -1.69
N ALA A 75 -9.17 -7.54 -1.34
CA ALA A 75 -10.16 -8.06 -2.28
C ALA A 75 -11.04 -6.90 -2.79
N GLY A 76 -11.32 -6.88 -4.08
CA GLY A 76 -12.14 -5.84 -4.71
C GLY A 76 -11.42 -4.52 -4.98
N SER A 77 -10.09 -4.47 -4.82
CA SER A 77 -9.30 -3.32 -5.26
C SER A 77 -9.50 -3.05 -6.75
N PRO A 78 -9.63 -1.76 -7.16
CA PRO A 78 -9.73 -1.41 -8.58
C PRO A 78 -8.40 -1.57 -9.35
N CYS A 79 -7.29 -1.78 -8.67
CA CYS A 79 -6.01 -2.08 -9.31
C CYS A 79 -6.04 -3.47 -9.94
N ARG A 80 -5.88 -3.56 -11.25
CA ARG A 80 -6.02 -4.81 -12.01
C ARG A 80 -4.74 -5.62 -12.11
N SER A 81 -3.60 -4.94 -12.24
CA SER A 81 -2.30 -5.56 -12.48
C SER A 81 -1.52 -5.85 -11.19
N GLY A 82 -2.11 -5.59 -10.03
CA GLY A 82 -1.46 -5.72 -8.74
C GLY A 82 -0.57 -4.53 -8.39
N PHE A 83 -0.08 -4.53 -7.16
CA PHE A 83 0.78 -3.48 -6.63
C PHE A 83 2.24 -3.88 -6.70
N THR A 84 3.10 -2.89 -6.84
CA THR A 84 4.55 -3.04 -6.76
C THR A 84 5.13 -2.00 -5.81
N CYS A 85 6.27 -2.33 -5.21
CA CYS A 85 7.00 -1.40 -4.35
C CYS A 85 7.81 -0.43 -5.21
N ALA A 86 7.46 0.84 -5.20
CA ALA A 86 8.07 1.88 -6.03
C ALA A 86 8.12 3.22 -5.30
N VAL A 87 8.83 4.19 -5.87
CA VAL A 87 8.88 5.57 -5.38
C VAL A 87 7.86 6.41 -6.15
N PRO A 88 6.74 6.81 -5.55
CA PRO A 88 5.72 7.58 -6.26
C PRO A 88 6.05 9.07 -6.38
N VAL A 89 6.81 9.64 -5.46
CA VAL A 89 7.14 11.07 -5.44
C VAL A 89 8.61 11.30 -5.11
N VAL A 90 9.16 12.36 -5.67
CA VAL A 90 10.58 12.75 -5.49
C VAL A 90 10.74 14.09 -4.80
N VAL A 91 9.63 14.71 -4.40
CA VAL A 91 9.59 16.00 -3.70
C VAL A 91 8.67 15.92 -2.49
N GLY A 92 8.88 16.81 -1.53
CA GLY A 92 8.05 16.91 -0.32
C GLY A 92 8.40 15.90 0.76
N PRO A 93 7.52 15.77 1.79
CA PRO A 93 7.80 14.94 2.97
C PRO A 93 7.96 13.45 2.70
N PHE A 94 7.39 12.96 1.60
CA PHE A 94 7.44 11.56 1.19
C PHE A 94 8.43 11.31 0.06
N ALA A 95 9.29 12.28 -0.25
CA ALA A 95 10.28 12.15 -1.32
C ALA A 95 11.14 10.90 -1.16
N CYS A 96 11.30 10.15 -2.23
CA CYS A 96 12.13 8.94 -2.30
C CYS A 96 11.72 7.79 -1.36
N GLN A 97 10.55 7.86 -0.74
CA GLN A 97 10.03 6.74 0.03
C GLN A 97 9.39 5.70 -0.89
N THR A 98 9.68 4.43 -0.63
CA THR A 98 9.05 3.34 -1.35
C THR A 98 7.68 3.04 -0.77
N MET A 99 6.70 2.99 -1.65
CA MET A 99 5.30 2.72 -1.35
C MET A 99 4.70 1.76 -2.36
N CYS A 100 3.58 1.16 -1.99
CA CYS A 100 2.84 0.28 -2.87
C CYS A 100 2.09 1.11 -3.92
N VAL A 101 2.43 0.92 -5.19
CA VAL A 101 1.83 1.61 -6.34
C VAL A 101 1.19 0.60 -7.27
N CYS A 102 -0.02 0.89 -7.75
CA CYS A 102 -0.67 0.04 -8.73
C CYS A 102 0.12 0.02 -10.04
N ARG A 103 0.40 -1.17 -10.57
CA ARG A 103 1.15 -1.31 -11.83
C ARG A 103 0.44 -0.69 -13.02
N ASP A 104 -0.89 -0.56 -12.96
CA ASP A 104 -1.66 0.12 -14.01
C ASP A 104 -1.25 1.58 -14.19
N ASP A 105 -0.70 2.20 -13.15
CA ASP A 105 -0.31 3.61 -13.13
C ASP A 105 1.16 3.84 -13.54
N LEU A 106 1.88 2.79 -13.87
CA LEU A 106 3.28 2.85 -14.27
C LEU A 106 3.45 2.55 -15.76
N ASP A 107 4.34 3.28 -16.42
CA ASP A 107 4.65 3.10 -17.85
C ASP A 107 5.62 1.95 -18.13
N GLY A 108 5.96 1.15 -17.12
CA GLY A 108 6.88 0.05 -17.26
C GLY A 108 7.32 -0.49 -15.90
N PRO A 109 8.36 -1.36 -15.87
CA PRO A 109 8.90 -1.87 -14.61
C PRO A 109 9.33 -0.70 -13.70
N PRO A 110 9.05 -0.78 -12.38
CA PRO A 110 9.46 0.27 -11.47
C PRO A 110 10.99 0.36 -11.41
N ALA A 111 11.50 1.58 -11.58
CA ALA A 111 12.92 1.88 -11.43
C ALA A 111 13.08 2.98 -10.38
N LEU A 112 14.12 2.88 -9.57
CA LEU A 112 14.45 3.94 -8.62
C LEU A 112 14.82 5.22 -9.38
N PRO A 113 14.13 6.35 -9.15
CA PRO A 113 14.50 7.63 -9.76
C PRO A 113 15.95 8.01 -9.45
N GLU A 114 16.66 8.59 -10.41
CA GLU A 114 18.06 8.96 -10.20
C GLU A 114 18.28 9.89 -9.01
N VAL A 115 17.35 10.82 -8.78
CA VAL A 115 17.41 11.75 -7.65
C VAL A 115 17.32 11.04 -6.30
N CYS A 116 16.85 9.79 -6.27
CA CYS A 116 16.71 8.97 -5.08
C CYS A 116 17.86 7.95 -4.90
N ARG A 117 18.87 8.00 -5.74
CA ARG A 117 20.02 7.09 -5.70
C ARG A 117 21.18 7.64 -4.87
#